data_e010901f2df87aef305cfd4425bc2695
#
_entry.id   e010901f2df87aef305cfd4425bc2695
#
_cell.length_a   1.000
_cell.length_b   1.000
_cell.length_c   1.000
_cell.angle_alpha   90.00
_cell.angle_beta   90.00
_cell.angle_gamma   90.00
#
_symmetry.space_group_name_H-M   'P 1'
#
loop_
_entity.id
_entity.type
_entity.pdbx_description
1 polymer ?
#
loop_
_entity_poly.entity_id
_entity_poly.type
_entity_poly.pdbx_seq_one_letter_code
_entity_poly.pdbx_strand_id
1 'polypeptide(L)'
;SSSAASDVYKRQSKKDKKAFFPFHLRIPAWCNNPVITINGEAVSIAAHSGEIVRINREWKDGDHIQLELPMRISTSNWYDDAVVIERGPLLYSLKMDEKWERKVDQRPESSHKGEWYYEVTSTSAWNYSLIRKYLKEEELEKNFVVRKAENIAPYPWNLENAPITIKTKGRILPSWKMSVSYTHLRAHETAANLV
;
A
#
# COMPACT_ATOMS: atom_id res chain seq x y z
N SER A 1 9.94 -8.64 13.71
CA SER A 1 8.67 -9.35 13.57
C SER A 1 7.76 -8.52 12.70
N SER A 2 7.59 -8.97 11.47
CA SER A 2 6.66 -8.36 10.53
C SER A 2 5.26 -8.62 11.06
N SER A 3 4.60 -7.61 11.57
CA SER A 3 3.16 -7.65 11.73
C SER A 3 2.52 -7.63 10.34
N ALA A 4 2.47 -8.77 9.70
CA ALA A 4 1.36 -9.05 8.83
C ALA A 4 0.12 -8.85 9.69
N ALA A 5 -0.92 -8.18 9.17
CA ALA A 5 -2.14 -7.96 9.92
C ALA A 5 -2.66 -9.31 10.42
N SER A 6 -2.37 -9.61 11.68
CA SER A 6 -2.90 -10.77 12.38
C SER A 6 -4.15 -10.29 13.07
N ASP A 7 -5.29 -10.55 12.45
CA ASP A 7 -6.58 -10.27 13.04
C ASP A 7 -7.01 -11.47 13.89
N VAL A 8 -7.12 -11.26 15.20
CA VAL A 8 -7.53 -12.31 16.15
C VAL A 8 -9.02 -12.14 16.42
N TYR A 9 -9.85 -12.90 15.71
CA TYR A 9 -11.27 -13.02 16.04
C TYR A 9 -11.50 -13.95 17.21
N LYS A 10 -11.96 -13.41 18.32
CA LYS A 10 -12.36 -14.19 19.50
C LYS A 10 -13.87 -14.46 19.46
N ARG A 11 -14.26 -15.65 19.01
CA ARG A 11 -15.64 -16.11 19.11
C ARG A 11 -15.76 -17.05 20.31
N GLN A 12 -16.46 -16.63 21.36
CA GLN A 12 -16.64 -17.44 22.57
C GLN A 12 -17.82 -18.38 22.40
N SER A 13 -17.60 -19.69 22.54
CA SER A 13 -18.65 -20.66 22.81
C SER A 13 -18.80 -20.82 24.33
N LYS A 14 -20.00 -21.16 24.77
CA LYS A 14 -20.23 -21.48 26.19
C LYS A 14 -19.32 -22.62 26.62
N LYS A 15 -18.69 -22.51 27.80
CA LYS A 15 -17.72 -23.45 28.36
C LYS A 15 -18.03 -24.91 27.99
N ASP A 16 -16.99 -25.61 27.52
CA ASP A 16 -16.93 -27.07 27.27
C ASP A 16 -17.81 -27.66 26.15
N LYS A 17 -18.34 -26.87 25.26
CA LYS A 17 -19.09 -27.41 24.12
C LYS A 17 -18.30 -27.25 22.83
N LYS A 18 -18.04 -28.39 22.21
CA LYS A 18 -17.58 -28.46 20.85
C LYS A 18 -18.74 -28.08 19.91
N ALA A 19 -18.44 -27.33 18.86
CA ALA A 19 -19.43 -26.92 17.87
C ALA A 19 -18.87 -27.14 16.45
N PHE A 20 -19.63 -27.82 15.62
CA PHE A 20 -19.29 -27.98 14.22
C PHE A 20 -19.87 -26.83 13.40
N PHE A 21 -19.01 -26.03 12.78
CA PHE A 21 -19.43 -24.97 11.89
C PHE A 21 -18.33 -24.62 10.86
N PRO A 22 -18.72 -24.07 9.69
CA PRO A 22 -17.76 -23.56 8.72
C PRO A 22 -17.20 -22.21 9.19
N PHE A 23 -15.88 -22.08 9.21
CA PHE A 23 -15.21 -20.83 9.37
C PHE A 23 -14.73 -20.31 8.00
N HIS A 24 -15.02 -19.05 7.68
CA HIS A 24 -14.69 -18.47 6.39
C HIS A 24 -13.60 -17.42 6.54
N LEU A 25 -12.52 -17.56 5.77
CA LEU A 25 -11.42 -16.61 5.70
C LEU A 25 -11.34 -16.04 4.29
N ARG A 26 -11.36 -14.72 4.19
CA ARG A 26 -11.16 -14.04 2.91
C ARG A 26 -9.67 -13.85 2.65
N ILE A 27 -9.19 -14.35 1.52
CA ILE A 27 -7.83 -14.11 1.03
C ILE A 27 -7.87 -12.89 0.12
N PRO A 28 -7.13 -11.83 0.41
CA PRO A 28 -7.07 -10.68 -0.48
C PRO A 28 -6.46 -11.02 -1.84
N ALA A 29 -6.88 -10.32 -2.90
CA ALA A 29 -6.38 -10.56 -4.26
C ALA A 29 -4.87 -10.34 -4.41
N TRP A 30 -4.27 -9.48 -3.58
CA TRP A 30 -2.83 -9.21 -3.59
C TRP A 30 -1.97 -10.29 -2.92
N CYS A 31 -2.58 -11.25 -2.19
CA CYS A 31 -1.84 -12.28 -1.46
C CYS A 31 -1.82 -13.60 -2.24
N ASN A 32 -0.68 -13.94 -2.83
CA ASN A 32 -0.53 -15.14 -3.66
C ASN A 32 -0.19 -16.40 -2.85
N ASN A 33 0.39 -16.26 -1.66
CA ASN A 33 0.83 -17.40 -0.85
C ASN A 33 0.37 -17.24 0.60
N PRO A 34 -0.95 -17.30 0.87
CA PRO A 34 -1.46 -17.26 2.24
C PRO A 34 -1.06 -18.52 2.99
N VAL A 35 -0.80 -18.38 4.29
CA VAL A 35 -0.55 -19.51 5.19
C VAL A 35 -1.61 -19.51 6.26
N ILE A 36 -2.30 -20.65 6.41
CA ILE A 36 -3.32 -20.83 7.45
C ILE A 36 -2.81 -21.90 8.42
N THR A 37 -2.79 -21.57 9.70
CA THR A 37 -2.50 -22.55 10.75
C THR A 37 -3.65 -22.60 11.74
N ILE A 38 -3.87 -23.78 12.32
CA ILE A 38 -4.83 -23.99 13.41
C ILE A 38 -4.08 -24.67 14.54
N ASN A 39 -4.06 -24.03 15.70
CA ASN A 39 -3.32 -24.49 16.89
C ASN A 39 -1.83 -24.72 16.61
N GLY A 40 -1.25 -23.94 15.69
CA GLY A 40 0.16 -24.05 15.28
C GLY A 40 0.43 -25.07 14.17
N GLU A 41 -0.55 -25.83 13.75
CA GLU A 41 -0.42 -26.80 12.64
C GLU A 41 -0.91 -26.19 11.32
N ALA A 42 -0.14 -26.40 10.25
CA ALA A 42 -0.52 -25.93 8.92
C ALA A 42 -1.73 -26.71 8.39
N VAL A 43 -2.69 -26.00 7.83
CA VAL A 43 -3.89 -26.60 7.26
C VAL A 43 -3.68 -26.82 5.77
N SER A 44 -3.84 -28.07 5.30
CA SER A 44 -3.76 -28.43 3.88
C SER A 44 -5.05 -28.09 3.12
N ILE A 45 -5.41 -26.82 3.13
CA ILE A 45 -6.54 -26.30 2.35
C ILE A 45 -5.98 -25.40 1.26
N ALA A 46 -6.41 -25.65 0.01
CA ALA A 46 -6.07 -24.74 -1.09
C ALA A 46 -6.65 -23.35 -0.80
N ALA A 47 -5.76 -22.37 -0.76
CA ALA A 47 -6.12 -20.98 -0.51
C ALA A 47 -5.53 -20.13 -1.64
N HIS A 48 -6.41 -19.58 -2.48
CA HIS A 48 -6.00 -18.76 -3.62
C HIS A 48 -6.32 -17.29 -3.40
N SER A 49 -5.57 -16.45 -4.07
CA SER A 49 -5.78 -14.98 -4.01
C SER A 49 -7.18 -14.62 -4.51
N GLY A 50 -7.85 -13.73 -3.80
CA GLY A 50 -9.20 -13.25 -4.12
C GLY A 50 -10.35 -14.15 -3.64
N GLU A 51 -10.07 -15.34 -3.10
CA GLU A 51 -11.07 -16.33 -2.70
C GLU A 51 -11.46 -16.25 -1.23
N ILE A 52 -12.54 -16.93 -0.90
CA ILE A 52 -12.97 -17.21 0.47
C ILE A 52 -12.68 -18.68 0.77
N VAL A 53 -11.75 -18.93 1.67
CA VAL A 53 -11.43 -20.25 2.17
C VAL A 53 -12.46 -20.65 3.22
N ARG A 54 -13.02 -21.85 3.07
CA ARG A 54 -13.98 -22.43 4.01
C ARG A 54 -13.35 -23.58 4.78
N ILE A 55 -13.31 -23.47 6.10
CA ILE A 55 -12.75 -24.47 7.02
C ILE A 55 -13.90 -25.14 7.76
N ASN A 56 -14.23 -26.36 7.39
CA ASN A 56 -15.27 -27.15 8.04
C ASN A 56 -14.65 -28.08 9.09
N ARG A 57 -14.88 -27.81 10.38
CA ARG A 57 -14.44 -28.68 11.45
C ARG A 57 -15.24 -28.48 12.73
N GLU A 58 -15.05 -29.38 13.67
CA GLU A 58 -15.47 -29.22 15.06
C GLU A 58 -14.50 -28.25 15.76
N TRP A 59 -15.03 -27.18 16.32
CA TRP A 59 -14.32 -26.16 17.06
C TRP A 59 -14.54 -26.31 18.56
N LYS A 60 -13.52 -26.05 19.34
CA LYS A 60 -13.59 -26.02 20.79
C LYS A 60 -13.08 -24.67 21.33
N ASP A 61 -13.41 -24.37 22.57
CA ASP A 61 -12.88 -23.19 23.23
C ASP A 61 -11.35 -23.26 23.33
N GLY A 62 -10.67 -22.16 23.00
CA GLY A 62 -9.21 -22.09 22.94
C GLY A 62 -8.59 -22.48 21.59
N ASP A 63 -9.36 -22.87 20.57
CA ASP A 63 -8.81 -23.04 19.24
C ASP A 63 -8.34 -21.70 18.67
N HIS A 64 -7.15 -21.67 18.09
CA HIS A 64 -6.52 -20.52 17.48
C HIS A 64 -6.37 -20.72 15.97
N ILE A 65 -6.88 -19.76 15.19
CA ILE A 65 -6.61 -19.68 13.76
C ILE A 65 -5.64 -18.55 13.52
N GLN A 66 -4.55 -18.82 12.81
CA GLN A 66 -3.63 -17.81 12.34
C GLN A 66 -3.66 -17.77 10.81
N LEU A 67 -3.90 -16.60 10.26
CA LEU A 67 -3.82 -16.33 8.84
C LEU A 67 -2.63 -15.40 8.59
N GLU A 68 -1.63 -15.89 7.87
CA GLU A 68 -0.51 -15.08 7.42
C GLU A 68 -0.74 -14.67 5.96
N LEU A 69 -0.60 -13.40 5.71
CA LEU A 69 -0.77 -12.78 4.40
C LEU A 69 0.55 -12.12 3.97
N PRO A 70 1.50 -12.87 3.38
CA PRO A 70 2.77 -12.33 2.93
C PRO A 70 2.57 -11.22 1.90
N MET A 71 3.14 -10.05 2.17
CA MET A 71 3.10 -8.89 1.29
C MET A 71 4.37 -8.82 0.46
N ARG A 72 4.25 -8.90 -0.86
CA ARG A 72 5.34 -8.70 -1.82
C ARG A 72 5.17 -7.38 -2.54
N ILE A 73 6.27 -6.86 -3.06
CA ILE A 73 6.24 -5.70 -3.95
C ILE A 73 5.69 -6.16 -5.30
N SER A 74 4.75 -5.42 -5.81
CA SER A 74 4.17 -5.58 -7.14
C SER A 74 4.06 -4.24 -7.84
N THR A 75 3.81 -4.29 -9.13
CA THR A 75 3.58 -3.10 -9.95
C THR A 75 2.31 -3.28 -10.75
N SER A 76 1.55 -2.20 -10.90
CA SER A 76 0.44 -2.13 -11.84
C SER A 76 0.66 -1.01 -12.84
N ASN A 77 0.22 -1.24 -14.08
CA ASN A 77 0.29 -0.26 -15.16
C ASN A 77 -1.07 0.39 -15.35
N TRP A 78 -1.07 1.69 -15.50
CA TRP A 78 -2.26 2.50 -15.66
C TRP A 78 -2.19 3.31 -16.94
N TYR A 79 -3.13 4.25 -17.12
CA TYR A 79 -3.20 5.10 -18.28
C TYR A 79 -1.86 5.84 -18.54
N ASP A 80 -1.50 6.05 -19.81
CA ASP A 80 -0.23 6.66 -20.25
C ASP A 80 1.02 5.97 -19.66
N ASP A 81 0.98 4.64 -19.53
CA ASP A 81 2.08 3.84 -19.01
C ASP A 81 2.53 4.24 -17.59
N ALA A 82 1.68 4.92 -16.84
CA ALA A 82 1.95 5.20 -15.44
C ALA A 82 2.11 3.90 -14.66
N VAL A 83 3.16 3.81 -13.87
CA VAL A 83 3.46 2.65 -13.03
C VAL A 83 3.21 2.98 -11.57
N VAL A 84 2.43 2.14 -10.91
CA VAL A 84 2.19 2.22 -9.48
C VAL A 84 2.95 1.13 -8.76
N ILE A 85 3.60 1.49 -7.67
CA ILE A 85 4.27 0.53 -6.77
C ILE A 85 3.30 0.17 -5.65
N GLU A 86 3.09 -1.12 -5.49
CA GLU A 86 2.16 -1.68 -4.51
C GLU A 86 2.89 -2.66 -3.59
N ARG A 87 2.40 -2.80 -2.37
CA ARG A 87 2.84 -3.85 -1.46
C ARG A 87 1.69 -4.23 -0.52
N GLY A 88 1.11 -5.39 -0.77
CA GLY A 88 -0.13 -5.78 -0.10
C GLY A 88 -1.26 -4.79 -0.40
N PRO A 89 -1.95 -4.24 0.60
CA PRO A 89 -3.03 -3.27 0.39
C PRO A 89 -2.54 -1.82 0.22
N LEU A 90 -1.23 -1.57 0.22
CA LEU A 90 -0.66 -0.23 0.22
C LEU A 90 -0.18 0.17 -1.17
N LEU A 91 -0.50 1.40 -1.55
CA LEU A 91 0.06 2.11 -2.70
C LEU A 91 1.18 3.05 -2.21
N TYR A 92 2.22 3.18 -3.02
CA TYR A 92 3.36 4.04 -2.69
C TYR A 92 3.50 5.15 -3.72
N SER A 93 3.57 6.37 -3.23
CA SER A 93 3.86 7.56 -4.02
C SER A 93 5.26 8.07 -3.76
N LEU A 94 5.80 8.86 -4.69
CA LEU A 94 7.08 9.52 -4.49
C LEU A 94 7.00 10.49 -3.30
N LYS A 95 7.89 10.31 -2.31
CA LYS A 95 8.05 11.26 -1.22
C LYS A 95 8.73 12.51 -1.77
N MET A 96 8.08 13.65 -1.62
CA MET A 96 8.60 14.97 -1.96
C MET A 96 8.64 15.82 -0.69
N ASP A 97 9.67 16.65 -0.57
CA ASP A 97 9.70 17.65 0.49
C ASP A 97 8.75 18.80 0.14
N GLU A 98 8.06 19.33 1.13
CA GLU A 98 6.96 20.26 0.95
C GLU A 98 7.24 21.58 1.68
N LYS A 99 6.90 22.70 1.04
CA LYS A 99 6.80 23.99 1.65
C LYS A 99 5.33 24.42 1.68
N TRP A 100 4.82 24.69 2.85
CA TRP A 100 3.45 25.12 3.09
C TRP A 100 3.40 26.62 3.34
N GLU A 101 2.69 27.36 2.50
CA GLU A 101 2.48 28.79 2.66
C GLU A 101 1.00 29.08 2.83
N ARG A 102 0.66 29.78 3.92
CA ARG A 102 -0.70 30.25 4.14
C ARG A 102 -0.95 31.48 3.30
N LYS A 103 -2.00 31.47 2.48
CA LYS A 103 -2.43 32.56 1.62
C LYS A 103 -3.90 32.88 1.84
N VAL A 104 -4.29 34.09 1.47
CA VAL A 104 -5.68 34.54 1.50
C VAL A 104 -6.18 34.62 0.07
N ASP A 105 -7.36 34.08 -0.20
CA ASP A 105 -7.99 34.18 -1.52
C ASP A 105 -8.42 35.62 -1.79
N GLN A 106 -7.72 36.28 -2.71
CA GLN A 106 -7.98 37.65 -3.12
C GLN A 106 -8.68 37.74 -4.47
N ARG A 107 -9.00 36.60 -5.09
CA ARG A 107 -9.67 36.60 -6.42
C ARG A 107 -11.05 37.21 -6.30
N PRO A 108 -11.39 38.24 -7.12
CA PRO A 108 -12.68 38.95 -7.02
C PRO A 108 -13.90 38.06 -7.20
N GLU A 109 -13.76 37.04 -8.07
CA GLU A 109 -14.84 36.12 -8.48
C GLU A 109 -14.94 34.86 -7.62
N SER A 110 -14.08 34.72 -6.61
CA SER A 110 -14.09 33.53 -5.76
C SER A 110 -15.19 33.63 -4.71
N SER A 111 -15.99 32.57 -4.58
CA SER A 111 -16.95 32.39 -3.49
C SER A 111 -16.28 32.33 -2.10
N HIS A 112 -14.95 32.06 -2.08
CA HIS A 112 -14.11 31.97 -0.88
C HIS A 112 -13.22 33.19 -0.68
N LYS A 113 -13.59 34.33 -1.27
CA LYS A 113 -12.83 35.58 -1.14
C LYS A 113 -12.67 35.98 0.33
N GLY A 114 -11.42 36.22 0.73
CA GLY A 114 -11.09 36.54 2.12
C GLY A 114 -10.80 35.32 3.00
N GLU A 115 -11.17 34.13 2.58
CA GLU A 115 -10.79 32.90 3.27
C GLU A 115 -9.31 32.58 3.03
N TRP A 116 -8.72 31.85 3.95
CA TRP A 116 -7.33 31.44 3.81
C TRP A 116 -7.24 29.99 3.29
N TYR A 117 -6.16 29.71 2.58
CA TYR A 117 -5.80 28.36 2.12
C TYR A 117 -4.30 28.16 2.23
N TYR A 118 -3.87 26.90 2.13
CA TYR A 118 -2.46 26.60 2.01
C TYR A 118 -2.08 26.38 0.54
N GLU A 119 -1.03 27.05 0.10
CA GLU A 119 -0.32 26.71 -1.11
C GLU A 119 0.84 25.79 -0.75
N VAL A 120 0.86 24.60 -1.37
CA VAL A 120 1.88 23.59 -1.11
C VAL A 120 2.75 23.47 -2.34
N THR A 121 4.05 23.69 -2.17
CA THR A 121 5.03 23.58 -3.25
C THR A 121 6.10 22.57 -2.90
N SER A 122 6.56 21.80 -3.91
CA SER A 122 7.67 20.88 -3.69
C SER A 122 8.98 21.66 -3.61
N THR A 123 9.80 21.33 -2.61
CA THR A 123 11.17 21.85 -2.46
C THR A 123 12.22 20.84 -2.92
N SER A 124 11.82 19.62 -3.25
CA SER A 124 12.68 18.60 -3.83
C SER A 124 12.30 18.29 -5.27
N ALA A 125 13.17 17.58 -5.99
CA ALA A 125 12.86 17.12 -7.34
C ALA A 125 11.67 16.15 -7.31
N TRP A 126 10.76 16.31 -8.26
CA TRP A 126 9.56 15.48 -8.42
C TRP A 126 9.56 14.66 -9.73
N ASN A 127 10.38 15.08 -10.70
CA ASN A 127 10.44 14.56 -12.06
C ASN A 127 11.33 13.30 -12.16
N TYR A 128 11.03 12.30 -11.35
CA TYR A 128 11.71 11.00 -11.39
C TYR A 128 10.92 9.98 -12.19
N SER A 129 11.60 9.23 -13.05
CA SER A 129 11.09 8.00 -13.64
C SER A 129 11.67 6.78 -12.92
N LEU A 130 10.91 5.69 -12.92
CA LEU A 130 11.38 4.38 -12.48
C LEU A 130 12.26 3.75 -13.56
N ILE A 131 13.21 2.93 -13.14
CA ILE A 131 14.10 2.23 -14.08
C ILE A 131 13.40 0.97 -14.57
N ARG A 132 13.05 0.91 -15.86
CA ARG A 132 12.23 -0.17 -16.46
C ARG A 132 12.73 -1.58 -16.12
N LYS A 133 14.03 -1.83 -16.15
CA LYS A 133 14.59 -3.15 -15.83
C LYS A 133 14.29 -3.59 -14.39
N TYR A 134 14.07 -2.63 -13.46
CA TYR A 134 13.74 -2.93 -12.06
C TYR A 134 12.27 -3.31 -11.86
N LEU A 135 11.42 -3.05 -12.86
CA LEU A 135 9.99 -3.34 -12.82
C LEU A 135 9.66 -4.79 -13.24
N LYS A 136 10.66 -5.57 -13.65
CA LYS A 136 10.49 -7.00 -13.88
C LYS A 136 10.28 -7.71 -12.56
N GLU A 137 9.37 -8.69 -12.51
CA GLU A 137 8.98 -9.39 -11.29
C GLU A 137 10.20 -9.94 -10.52
N GLU A 138 11.14 -10.55 -11.22
CA GLU A 138 12.37 -11.11 -10.65
C GLU A 138 13.36 -10.07 -10.10
N GLU A 139 13.18 -8.79 -10.45
CA GLU A 139 14.03 -7.68 -10.06
C GLU A 139 13.42 -6.79 -8.97
N LEU A 140 12.12 -6.89 -8.72
CA LEU A 140 11.42 -6.01 -7.77
C LEU A 140 12.03 -6.07 -6.36
N GLU A 141 12.08 -7.24 -5.77
CA GLU A 141 12.58 -7.41 -4.38
C GLU A 141 14.07 -7.07 -4.23
N LYS A 142 14.85 -7.10 -5.34
CA LYS A 142 16.27 -6.75 -5.33
C LYS A 142 16.51 -5.24 -5.38
N ASN A 143 15.62 -4.52 -6.07
CA ASN A 143 15.82 -3.10 -6.38
C ASN A 143 14.90 -2.16 -5.58
N PHE A 144 13.88 -2.69 -4.92
CA PHE A 144 12.96 -1.95 -4.08
C PHE A 144 13.12 -2.40 -2.62
N VAL A 145 13.79 -1.59 -1.83
CA VAL A 145 14.10 -1.94 -0.44
C VAL A 145 13.02 -1.42 0.50
N VAL A 146 12.28 -2.34 1.10
CA VAL A 146 11.28 -2.01 2.12
C VAL A 146 11.96 -1.65 3.43
N ARG A 147 11.59 -0.53 4.00
CA ARG A 147 12.00 -0.10 5.34
C ARG A 147 10.78 0.07 6.23
N LYS A 148 10.84 -0.48 7.41
CA LYS A 148 9.80 -0.37 8.43
C LYS A 148 10.32 0.49 9.57
N ALA A 149 9.48 1.35 10.12
CA ALA A 149 9.79 2.07 11.33
C ALA A 149 9.83 1.10 12.52
N GLU A 150 10.76 1.30 13.42
CA GLU A 150 10.86 0.51 14.67
C GLU A 150 9.68 0.84 15.60
N ASN A 151 9.31 2.10 15.67
CA ASN A 151 8.19 2.59 16.45
C ASN A 151 7.17 3.27 15.54
N ILE A 152 5.90 2.98 15.77
CA ILE A 152 4.79 3.59 15.03
C ILE A 152 4.29 4.79 15.84
N ALA A 153 4.33 5.99 15.23
CA ALA A 153 3.80 7.20 15.82
C ALA A 153 2.26 7.14 15.95
N PRO A 154 1.64 7.91 16.86
CA PRO A 154 0.18 7.97 16.99
C PRO A 154 -0.55 8.38 15.71
N TYR A 155 0.09 9.21 14.88
CA TYR A 155 -0.40 9.63 13.56
C TYR A 155 0.63 9.27 12.48
N PRO A 156 0.67 7.98 12.06
CA PRO A 156 1.80 7.46 11.29
C PRO A 156 1.75 7.80 9.79
N TRP A 157 0.58 8.19 9.26
CA TRP A 157 0.40 8.38 7.81
C TRP A 157 0.65 9.83 7.38
N ASN A 158 1.89 10.26 7.54
CA ASN A 158 2.40 11.55 7.05
C ASN A 158 3.82 11.37 6.50
N LEU A 159 4.38 12.43 5.92
CA LEU A 159 5.70 12.39 5.28
C LEU A 159 6.85 12.01 6.23
N GLU A 160 6.73 12.33 7.51
CA GLU A 160 7.78 12.13 8.50
C GLU A 160 7.70 10.76 9.18
N ASN A 161 6.48 10.31 9.46
CA ASN A 161 6.21 9.17 10.34
C ASN A 161 5.66 7.94 9.61
N ALA A 162 5.71 7.92 8.27
CA ALA A 162 5.23 6.78 7.51
C ALA A 162 5.87 5.48 8.01
N PRO A 163 5.06 4.51 8.50
CA PRO A 163 5.57 3.32 9.18
C PRO A 163 6.28 2.37 8.22
N ILE A 164 6.01 2.49 6.93
CA ILE A 164 6.62 1.67 5.88
C ILE A 164 6.97 2.58 4.71
N THR A 165 8.22 2.50 4.27
CA THR A 165 8.71 3.19 3.09
C THR A 165 9.41 2.22 2.15
N ILE A 166 9.44 2.54 0.86
CA ILE A 166 10.18 1.79 -0.14
C ILE A 166 11.24 2.70 -0.75
N LYS A 167 12.49 2.24 -0.77
CA LYS A 167 13.59 2.94 -1.42
C LYS A 167 13.99 2.22 -2.70
N THR A 168 14.10 2.97 -3.77
CA THR A 168 14.61 2.50 -5.06
C THR A 168 15.43 3.59 -5.74
N LYS A 169 16.12 3.23 -6.82
CA LYS A 169 16.80 4.20 -7.69
C LYS A 169 15.85 4.64 -8.79
N GLY A 170 15.77 5.95 -9.00
CA GLY A 170 15.06 6.57 -10.10
C GLY A 170 16.00 7.35 -11.00
N ARG A 171 15.50 7.82 -12.13
CA ARG A 171 16.18 8.71 -13.07
C ARG A 171 15.46 10.04 -13.11
N ILE A 172 16.19 11.15 -12.94
CA ILE A 172 15.61 12.47 -13.13
C ILE A 172 15.42 12.69 -14.64
N LEU A 173 14.23 13.17 -15.03
CA LEU A 173 13.89 13.55 -16.41
C LEU A 173 13.73 15.07 -16.49
N PRO A 174 14.77 15.80 -16.92
CA PRO A 174 14.72 17.28 -16.96
C PRO A 174 13.68 17.82 -17.96
N SER A 175 13.26 17.01 -18.92
CA SER A 175 12.21 17.35 -19.90
C SER A 175 10.80 17.41 -19.30
N TRP A 176 10.59 16.75 -18.15
CA TRP A 176 9.31 16.82 -17.46
C TRP A 176 9.17 18.17 -16.76
N LYS A 177 8.21 18.94 -17.22
CA LYS A 177 7.89 20.26 -16.67
C LYS A 177 6.44 20.28 -16.22
N MET A 178 6.15 20.98 -15.13
CA MET A 178 4.78 21.30 -14.80
C MET A 178 4.23 22.23 -15.89
N SER A 179 3.17 21.80 -16.58
CA SER A 179 2.38 22.69 -17.41
C SER A 179 1.40 23.42 -16.51
N VAL A 180 1.48 24.74 -16.47
CA VAL A 180 0.53 25.58 -15.74
C VAL A 180 -0.77 25.63 -16.55
N SER A 181 -1.51 24.54 -16.53
CA SER A 181 -2.89 24.50 -16.99
C SER A 181 -3.75 24.13 -15.80
N TYR A 182 -4.68 24.96 -15.47
CA TYR A 182 -5.53 24.94 -14.29
C TYR A 182 -6.40 23.69 -14.09
N THR A 183 -6.29 22.65 -14.90
CA THR A 183 -7.21 21.52 -14.86
C THR A 183 -6.62 20.13 -14.97
N HIS A 184 -5.41 19.92 -15.43
CA HIS A 184 -4.85 18.56 -15.48
C HIS A 184 -3.32 18.57 -15.40
N LEU A 185 -2.78 17.81 -14.43
CA LEU A 185 -1.44 17.24 -14.54
C LEU A 185 -1.47 16.25 -15.70
N ARG A 186 -1.19 16.70 -16.90
CA ARG A 186 -0.83 15.80 -17.99
C ARG A 186 0.63 15.43 -17.78
N ALA A 187 0.87 14.26 -17.23
CA ALA A 187 2.13 13.56 -17.41
C ALA A 187 2.20 13.14 -18.90
N HIS A 188 2.41 14.11 -19.79
CA HIS A 188 2.72 13.79 -21.18
C HIS A 188 4.09 13.13 -21.19
N GLU A 189 4.18 11.94 -21.76
CA GLU A 189 5.39 11.24 -22.15
C GLU A 189 6.06 10.35 -21.09
N THR A 190 5.28 9.67 -20.30
CA THR A 190 5.83 8.92 -19.18
C THR A 190 6.49 7.62 -19.57
N ALA A 191 6.07 6.96 -20.61
CA ALA A 191 6.48 5.58 -20.79
C ALA A 191 7.41 5.33 -21.93
N ALA A 192 7.37 6.12 -22.97
CA ALA A 192 8.24 5.92 -24.12
C ALA A 192 9.74 6.05 -23.78
N ASN A 193 10.06 6.70 -22.66
CA ASN A 193 11.42 7.01 -22.24
C ASN A 193 11.92 6.26 -20.99
N LEU A 194 11.17 5.30 -20.50
CA LEU A 194 11.65 4.39 -19.47
C LEU A 194 12.56 3.32 -20.09
N VAL A 195 13.77 3.70 -20.45
CA VAL A 195 14.81 2.80 -20.94
C VAL A 195 15.75 2.40 -19.80
#